data_a1c26189c9c15aca863cd1fcb104bac1
#
_entry.id   a1c26189c9c15aca863cd1fcb104bac1
#
_cell.length_a   1.000
_cell.length_b   1.000
_cell.length_c   1.000
_cell.angle_alpha   90.00
_cell.angle_beta   90.00
_cell.angle_gamma   90.00
#
_symmetry.space_group_name_H-M   'P 1'
#
loop_
_entity.id
_entity.type
_entity.pdbx_description
1 polymer ?
#
loop_
_entity_poly.entity_id
_entity_poly.type
_entity_poly.pdbx_seq_one_letter_code
_entity_poly.pdbx_strand_id
1 'polypeptide(L)'
;SGSPPLVRIAEQPELRMSLPPALGMNLLMPAVCGGLAINLGLARRARVNGILQLGASGPELLVTEAFTLCRKYMAPSVAIEPALRVGPAKGEAVALDAPWLIDLIARAETTFLGSLSPAGMPDVAHRGGKPGFLKYEPGARLLSWTEYVGDGVFKSAGNIRATKTMALLATDLESGDGAVLFGHAEYETTYTKGQPRTDALVQHQKEFPSQGAMTCTIDRAERLPGLLHPRERIARAPRITSRSAVTEQMPR
;
A
#
# COMPACT_ATOMS: atom_id res chain seq x y z
N SER A 1 -18.02 -24.98 -6.92
CA SER A 1 -18.23 -24.21 -5.68
C SER A 1 -17.11 -23.20 -5.57
N GLY A 2 -17.36 -21.98 -6.04
CA GLY A 2 -16.41 -20.89 -5.91
C GLY A 2 -16.44 -20.31 -4.50
N SER A 3 -15.28 -19.92 -3.95
CA SER A 3 -15.23 -19.14 -2.72
C SER A 3 -16.03 -17.84 -2.91
N PRO A 4 -16.77 -17.37 -1.90
CA PRO A 4 -17.51 -16.13 -2.00
C PRO A 4 -16.55 -14.96 -2.26
N PRO A 5 -16.98 -13.91 -2.97
CA PRO A 5 -16.13 -12.75 -3.22
C PRO A 5 -15.74 -12.10 -1.88
N LEU A 6 -14.46 -11.74 -1.76
CA LEU A 6 -13.91 -11.04 -0.60
C LEU A 6 -14.59 -9.69 -0.32
N VAL A 7 -15.11 -9.09 -1.37
CA VAL A 7 -15.76 -7.77 -1.34
C VAL A 7 -17.00 -7.81 -2.20
N ARG A 8 -18.10 -7.31 -1.69
CA ARG A 8 -19.35 -7.07 -2.43
C ARG A 8 -19.61 -5.56 -2.47
N ILE A 9 -20.05 -5.07 -3.61
CA ILE A 9 -20.47 -3.68 -3.77
C ILE A 9 -21.99 -3.68 -3.78
N ALA A 10 -22.59 -2.96 -2.83
CA ALA A 10 -24.05 -2.82 -2.76
C ALA A 10 -24.57 -1.88 -3.87
N GLU A 11 -25.74 -2.17 -4.41
CA GLU A 11 -26.42 -1.28 -5.33
C GLU A 11 -27.13 -0.17 -4.56
N GLN A 12 -26.68 1.07 -4.76
CA GLN A 12 -27.33 2.39 -4.58
C GLN A 12 -28.15 2.67 -3.27
N PRO A 13 -28.15 3.89 -2.74
CA PRO A 13 -27.51 5.12 -3.24
C PRO A 13 -26.08 5.39 -2.72
N GLU A 14 -25.59 4.61 -1.74
CA GLU A 14 -24.29 4.74 -1.14
C GLU A 14 -23.41 3.55 -1.53
N LEU A 15 -22.18 3.83 -1.99
CA LEU A 15 -21.23 2.77 -2.30
C LEU A 15 -20.73 2.13 -0.99
N ARG A 16 -21.10 0.86 -0.77
CA ARG A 16 -20.70 0.09 0.40
C ARG A 16 -19.87 -1.12 -0.03
N MET A 17 -18.80 -1.39 0.69
CA MET A 17 -17.95 -2.57 0.50
C MET A 17 -18.03 -3.44 1.74
N SER A 18 -18.59 -4.64 1.61
CA SER A 18 -18.51 -5.65 2.68
C SER A 18 -17.08 -6.15 2.80
N LEU A 19 -16.57 -6.21 4.02
CA LEU A 19 -15.22 -6.65 4.33
C LEU A 19 -15.26 -8.00 5.06
N PRO A 20 -14.18 -8.80 5.01
CA PRO A 20 -14.11 -10.02 5.80
C PRO A 20 -14.35 -9.73 7.30
N PRO A 21 -15.12 -10.56 8.01
CA PRO A 21 -15.44 -10.35 9.43
C PRO A 21 -14.21 -10.14 10.32
N ALA A 22 -13.11 -10.81 9.98
CA ALA A 22 -11.86 -10.72 10.72
C ALA A 22 -11.21 -9.32 10.71
N LEU A 23 -11.49 -8.49 9.69
CA LEU A 23 -10.93 -7.14 9.59
C LEU A 23 -11.45 -6.15 10.63
N GLY A 24 -12.61 -6.44 11.22
CA GLY A 24 -13.25 -5.52 12.19
C GLY A 24 -13.06 -5.87 13.65
N MET A 25 -12.49 -7.02 13.97
CA MET A 25 -12.53 -7.57 15.33
C MET A 25 -11.82 -6.75 16.42
N ASN A 26 -10.92 -5.83 16.05
CA ASN A 26 -10.15 -5.02 17.00
C ASN A 26 -10.30 -3.51 16.74
N LEU A 27 -11.23 -3.08 15.91
CA LEU A 27 -11.44 -1.68 15.59
C LEU A 27 -12.64 -1.13 16.34
N LEU A 28 -12.47 0.03 16.97
CA LEU A 28 -13.59 0.81 17.48
C LEU A 28 -14.35 1.37 16.26
N MET A 29 -15.56 0.89 16.05
CA MET A 29 -16.43 1.35 14.97
C MET A 29 -17.54 2.27 15.49
N PRO A 30 -17.96 3.29 14.73
CA PRO A 30 -17.46 3.66 13.41
C PRO A 30 -16.08 4.32 13.44
N ALA A 31 -15.27 4.09 12.40
CA ALA A 31 -13.94 4.67 12.27
C ALA A 31 -13.68 5.18 10.85
N VAL A 32 -13.03 6.33 10.74
CA VAL A 32 -12.55 6.81 9.44
C VAL A 32 -11.40 5.91 8.98
N CYS A 33 -11.47 5.44 7.75
CA CYS A 33 -10.57 4.45 7.22
C CYS A 33 -9.98 4.87 5.86
N GLY A 34 -8.66 4.77 5.72
CA GLY A 34 -7.98 4.79 4.43
C GLY A 34 -7.72 3.37 3.97
N GLY A 35 -8.04 3.07 2.73
CA GLY A 35 -7.90 1.73 2.16
C GLY A 35 -7.26 1.71 0.77
N LEU A 36 -6.65 0.58 0.46
CA LEU A 36 -6.12 0.28 -0.86
C LEU A 36 -6.54 -1.14 -1.27
N ALA A 37 -7.44 -1.23 -2.25
CA ALA A 37 -7.73 -2.48 -2.91
C ALA A 37 -6.62 -2.78 -3.92
N ILE A 38 -5.95 -3.92 -3.80
CA ILE A 38 -4.82 -4.29 -4.64
C ILE A 38 -4.92 -5.72 -5.15
N ASN A 39 -4.65 -5.91 -6.43
CA ASN A 39 -4.46 -7.22 -7.05
C ASN A 39 -3.04 -7.27 -7.64
N LEU A 40 -2.14 -7.94 -6.93
CA LEU A 40 -0.73 -8.06 -7.33
C LEU A 40 -0.57 -8.90 -8.61
N GLY A 41 -1.39 -9.94 -8.80
CA GLY A 41 -1.34 -10.77 -10.01
C GLY A 41 -1.67 -10.01 -11.29
N LEU A 42 -2.58 -9.04 -11.20
CA LEU A 42 -2.98 -8.18 -12.33
C LEU A 42 -2.23 -6.83 -12.33
N ALA A 43 -1.42 -6.56 -11.32
CA ALA A 43 -0.79 -5.27 -11.04
C ALA A 43 -1.83 -4.13 -11.11
N ARG A 44 -2.97 -4.29 -10.45
CA ARG A 44 -4.04 -3.29 -10.37
C ARG A 44 -4.29 -2.88 -8.95
N ARG A 45 -4.62 -1.62 -8.77
CA ARG A 45 -4.96 -1.06 -7.47
C ARG A 45 -5.95 0.10 -7.61
N ALA A 46 -6.75 0.26 -6.56
CA ALA A 46 -7.65 1.39 -6.39
C ALA A 46 -7.58 1.87 -4.95
N ARG A 47 -7.61 3.18 -4.77
CA ARG A 47 -7.76 3.79 -3.45
C ARG A 47 -9.22 3.78 -3.08
N VAL A 48 -9.53 3.45 -1.82
CA VAL A 48 -10.89 3.36 -1.32
C VAL A 48 -10.88 3.84 0.12
N ASN A 49 -11.25 5.09 0.33
CA ASN A 49 -11.33 5.70 1.66
C ASN A 49 -12.80 5.83 2.07
N GLY A 50 -13.07 5.80 3.36
CA GLY A 50 -14.44 5.90 3.85
C GLY A 50 -14.59 5.75 5.35
N ILE A 51 -15.79 5.38 5.77
CA ILE A 51 -16.12 5.12 7.16
C ILE A 51 -16.32 3.61 7.32
N LEU A 52 -15.49 2.98 8.13
CA LEU A 52 -15.66 1.60 8.54
C LEU A 52 -16.71 1.52 9.63
N GLN A 53 -17.72 0.70 9.42
CA GLN A 53 -18.83 0.50 10.36
C GLN A 53 -19.26 -0.96 10.39
N LEU A 54 -20.09 -1.30 11.38
CA LEU A 54 -20.70 -2.62 11.45
C LEU A 54 -22.03 -2.61 10.68
N GLY A 55 -22.08 -3.36 9.60
CA GLY A 55 -23.28 -3.60 8.81
C GLY A 55 -24.01 -4.87 9.27
N ALA A 56 -25.13 -5.19 8.61
CA ALA A 56 -25.94 -6.35 8.94
C ALA A 56 -25.21 -7.70 8.76
N SER A 57 -24.26 -7.76 7.83
CA SER A 57 -23.49 -8.97 7.49
C SER A 57 -22.05 -8.96 8.00
N GLY A 58 -21.67 -7.99 8.82
CA GLY A 58 -20.31 -7.80 9.32
C GLY A 58 -19.74 -6.43 9.00
N PRO A 59 -18.40 -6.26 9.09
CA PRO A 59 -17.77 -4.99 8.80
C PRO A 59 -18.03 -4.54 7.37
N GLU A 60 -18.37 -3.27 7.18
CA GLU A 60 -18.54 -2.65 5.88
C GLU A 60 -17.85 -1.29 5.84
N LEU A 61 -17.30 -0.94 4.70
CA LEU A 61 -16.76 0.37 4.40
C LEU A 61 -17.80 1.18 3.62
N LEU A 62 -18.33 2.23 4.24
CA LEU A 62 -19.08 3.26 3.54
C LEU A 62 -18.09 4.12 2.79
N VAL A 63 -18.03 3.95 1.47
CA VAL A 63 -17.00 4.58 0.63
C VAL A 63 -17.33 6.04 0.40
N THR A 64 -16.43 6.92 0.79
CA THR A 64 -16.54 8.38 0.55
C THR A 64 -15.64 8.85 -0.60
N GLU A 65 -14.59 8.08 -0.89
CA GLU A 65 -13.65 8.39 -1.97
C GLU A 65 -13.12 7.10 -2.58
N ALA A 66 -13.22 6.96 -3.90
CA ALA A 66 -12.63 5.84 -4.63
C ALA A 66 -12.11 6.28 -5.99
N PHE A 67 -10.89 5.84 -6.34
CA PHE A 67 -10.31 6.06 -7.66
C PHE A 67 -9.22 5.03 -7.98
N THR A 68 -9.06 4.76 -9.27
CA THR A 68 -8.03 3.85 -9.76
C THR A 68 -6.66 4.55 -9.77
N LEU A 69 -5.61 3.76 -9.62
CA LEU A 69 -4.24 4.21 -9.60
C LEU A 69 -3.43 3.57 -10.74
N CYS A 70 -2.32 4.19 -11.10
CA CYS A 70 -1.42 3.66 -12.13
C CYS A 70 -0.86 2.28 -11.73
N ARG A 71 -0.40 1.52 -12.72
CA ARG A 71 0.18 0.17 -12.55
C ARG A 71 1.70 0.18 -12.32
N LYS A 72 2.31 1.36 -12.25
CA LYS A 72 3.77 1.51 -12.14
C LYS A 72 4.29 1.03 -10.78
N TYR A 73 5.51 0.52 -10.77
CA TYR A 73 6.28 0.14 -9.58
C TYR A 73 5.64 -0.95 -8.70
N MET A 74 4.77 -1.76 -9.28
CA MET A 74 4.24 -2.93 -8.62
C MET A 74 5.10 -4.15 -8.96
N ALA A 75 5.34 -5.01 -7.98
CA ALA A 75 5.93 -6.34 -8.16
C ALA A 75 4.82 -7.36 -8.44
N PRO A 76 4.57 -7.74 -9.72
CA PRO A 76 3.52 -8.69 -10.03
C PRO A 76 3.83 -10.05 -9.42
N SER A 77 2.87 -10.62 -8.70
CA SER A 77 3.06 -11.88 -7.99
C SER A 77 1.75 -12.61 -7.81
N VAL A 78 1.81 -13.93 -7.72
CA VAL A 78 0.68 -14.83 -7.45
C VAL A 78 0.90 -15.56 -6.14
N ALA A 79 -0.15 -15.86 -5.40
CA ALA A 79 -0.04 -16.66 -4.20
C ALA A 79 0.35 -18.10 -4.57
N ILE A 80 1.30 -18.67 -3.84
CA ILE A 80 1.74 -20.06 -4.04
C ILE A 80 0.62 -21.01 -3.64
N GLU A 81 -0.06 -20.68 -2.52
CA GLU A 81 -1.24 -21.41 -2.07
C GLU A 81 -2.38 -20.41 -1.86
N PRO A 82 -3.47 -20.51 -2.63
CA PRO A 82 -4.58 -19.57 -2.55
C PRO A 82 -5.55 -19.83 -1.39
N ALA A 83 -5.06 -20.30 -0.24
CA ALA A 83 -5.90 -20.41 0.95
C ALA A 83 -6.13 -19.04 1.59
N LEU A 84 -7.37 -18.71 1.93
CA LEU A 84 -7.69 -17.49 2.69
C LEU A 84 -7.11 -17.61 4.10
N ARG A 85 -6.07 -16.84 4.41
CA ARG A 85 -5.75 -16.55 5.80
C ARG A 85 -6.81 -15.57 6.34
N VAL A 86 -7.60 -16.06 7.26
CA VAL A 86 -8.62 -15.27 7.93
C VAL A 86 -8.09 -14.93 9.30
N GLY A 87 -7.66 -13.70 9.48
CA GLY A 87 -7.27 -13.18 10.78
C GLY A 87 -6.31 -11.98 10.62
N PRO A 88 -6.45 -10.95 11.45
CA PRO A 88 -5.45 -9.91 11.51
C PRO A 88 -4.17 -10.51 12.08
N ALA A 89 -3.03 -10.26 11.42
CA ALA A 89 -1.74 -10.56 12.01
C ALA A 89 -1.62 -9.72 13.29
N LYS A 90 -1.36 -10.38 14.42
CA LYS A 90 -1.09 -9.67 15.67
C LYS A 90 0.28 -9.03 15.57
N GLY A 91 0.36 -7.72 15.71
CA GLY A 91 1.63 -6.99 15.73
C GLY A 91 2.46 -7.35 16.96
N GLU A 92 3.73 -7.58 16.75
CA GLU A 92 4.73 -7.84 17.78
C GLU A 92 5.78 -6.73 17.72
N ALA A 93 6.02 -6.03 18.84
CA ALA A 93 7.03 -5.00 18.88
C ALA A 93 8.42 -5.58 18.52
N VAL A 94 9.15 -4.89 17.66
CA VAL A 94 10.48 -5.29 17.21
C VAL A 94 11.47 -4.15 17.40
N ALA A 95 12.71 -4.47 17.82
CA ALA A 95 13.77 -3.49 17.94
C ALA A 95 14.12 -2.93 16.56
N LEU A 96 14.41 -1.62 16.51
CA LEU A 96 14.68 -0.93 15.24
C LEU A 96 16.00 -1.37 14.59
N ASP A 97 16.91 -1.94 15.34
CA ASP A 97 18.19 -2.50 14.91
C ASP A 97 18.15 -4.04 14.75
N ALA A 98 16.97 -4.65 14.87
CA ALA A 98 16.84 -6.10 14.71
C ALA A 98 17.28 -6.53 13.30
N PRO A 99 18.19 -7.53 13.19
CA PRO A 99 18.66 -8.01 11.88
C PRO A 99 17.54 -8.42 10.93
N TRP A 100 16.49 -9.06 11.47
CA TRP A 100 15.31 -9.45 10.70
C TRP A 100 14.61 -8.23 10.06
N LEU A 101 14.45 -7.11 10.81
CA LEU A 101 13.79 -5.91 10.31
C LEU A 101 14.62 -5.24 9.20
N ILE A 102 15.94 -5.14 9.41
CA ILE A 102 16.88 -4.58 8.44
C ILE A 102 16.80 -5.38 7.12
N ASP A 103 16.84 -6.70 7.23
CA ASP A 103 16.79 -7.59 6.09
C ASP A 103 15.45 -7.54 5.35
N LEU A 104 14.31 -7.50 6.07
CA LEU A 104 12.99 -7.32 5.48
C LEU A 104 12.91 -6.00 4.71
N ILE A 105 13.37 -4.88 5.28
CA ILE A 105 13.35 -3.58 4.61
C ILE A 105 14.22 -3.60 3.35
N ALA A 106 15.40 -4.23 3.41
CA ALA A 106 16.31 -4.31 2.27
C ALA A 106 15.74 -5.13 1.10
N ARG A 107 14.94 -6.14 1.39
CA ARG A 107 14.30 -7.00 0.36
C ARG A 107 12.93 -6.49 -0.10
N ALA A 108 12.28 -5.61 0.65
CA ALA A 108 10.94 -5.14 0.34
C ALA A 108 10.87 -4.53 -1.07
N GLU A 109 9.87 -4.94 -1.84
CA GLU A 109 9.55 -4.42 -3.18
C GLU A 109 8.16 -3.78 -3.23
N THR A 110 7.33 -4.13 -2.26
CA THR A 110 5.95 -3.66 -2.12
C THR A 110 5.75 -3.14 -0.73
N THR A 111 5.39 -1.87 -0.63
CA THR A 111 5.13 -1.20 0.66
C THR A 111 3.88 -0.35 0.57
N PHE A 112 3.29 -0.06 1.71
CA PHE A 112 2.07 0.72 1.83
C PHE A 112 2.28 1.86 2.81
N LEU A 113 2.24 3.08 2.28
CA LEU A 113 2.41 4.31 3.05
C LEU A 113 1.05 4.81 3.54
N GLY A 114 0.84 4.77 4.83
CA GLY A 114 -0.26 5.44 5.53
C GLY A 114 0.11 6.89 5.84
N SER A 115 -0.81 7.80 5.64
CA SER A 115 -0.67 9.21 5.94
C SER A 115 -1.99 9.82 6.42
N LEU A 116 -1.94 10.92 7.14
CA LEU A 116 -3.10 11.65 7.63
C LEU A 116 -3.18 13.04 6.97
N SER A 117 -4.37 13.42 6.54
CA SER A 117 -4.62 14.82 6.15
C SER A 117 -4.63 15.73 7.39
N PRO A 118 -4.54 17.09 7.24
CA PRO A 118 -4.70 18.00 8.36
C PRO A 118 -6.04 17.87 9.11
N ALA A 119 -7.07 17.36 8.45
CA ALA A 119 -8.35 17.04 9.06
C ALA A 119 -8.40 15.66 9.76
N GLY A 120 -7.26 14.96 9.87
CA GLY A 120 -7.19 13.62 10.47
C GLY A 120 -7.72 12.49 9.58
N MET A 121 -8.00 12.75 8.30
CA MET A 121 -8.50 11.72 7.38
C MET A 121 -7.35 10.84 6.90
N PRO A 122 -7.41 9.53 7.15
CA PRO A 122 -6.35 8.61 6.73
C PRO A 122 -6.38 8.34 5.23
N ASP A 123 -5.21 8.02 4.70
CA ASP A 123 -5.01 7.66 3.32
C ASP A 123 -3.89 6.63 3.20
N VAL A 124 -4.05 5.65 2.30
CA VAL A 124 -3.04 4.61 2.06
C VAL A 124 -2.62 4.60 0.60
N ALA A 125 -1.32 4.63 0.37
CA ALA A 125 -0.74 4.58 -0.97
C ALA A 125 0.33 3.50 -1.08
N HIS A 126 0.38 2.83 -2.22
CA HIS A 126 1.45 1.90 -2.53
C HIS A 126 2.75 2.64 -2.90
N ARG A 127 3.85 2.13 -2.39
CA ARG A 127 5.21 2.46 -2.82
C ARG A 127 5.92 1.16 -3.20
N GLY A 128 6.65 1.18 -4.29
CA GLY A 128 7.35 -0.02 -4.73
C GLY A 128 8.56 0.30 -5.58
N GLY A 129 9.49 -0.64 -5.62
CA GLY A 129 10.74 -0.56 -6.35
C GLY A 129 11.45 -1.89 -6.38
N LYS A 130 12.65 -1.92 -6.93
CA LYS A 130 13.54 -3.10 -6.82
C LYS A 130 14.02 -3.25 -5.38
N PRO A 131 14.42 -4.45 -4.92
CA PRO A 131 15.06 -4.63 -3.63
C PRO A 131 16.12 -3.57 -3.38
N GLY A 132 16.13 -3.01 -2.18
CA GLY A 132 17.00 -1.90 -1.80
C GLY A 132 16.53 -0.52 -2.27
N PHE A 133 15.28 -0.36 -2.76
CA PHE A 133 14.73 0.97 -3.00
C PHE A 133 14.48 1.73 -1.69
N LEU A 134 14.20 1.03 -0.61
CA LEU A 134 14.22 1.58 0.76
C LEU A 134 15.65 1.58 1.28
N LYS A 135 16.09 2.70 1.81
CA LYS A 135 17.38 2.86 2.48
C LYS A 135 17.13 3.05 3.96
N TYR A 136 17.63 2.14 4.77
CA TYR A 136 17.44 2.18 6.21
C TYR A 136 18.78 2.22 6.95
N GLU A 137 18.90 3.20 7.84
CA GLU A 137 20.05 3.41 8.71
C GLU A 137 19.60 3.23 10.18
N PRO A 138 19.73 2.03 10.76
CA PRO A 138 19.19 1.71 12.08
C PRO A 138 19.73 2.60 13.19
N GLY A 139 21.03 2.90 13.16
CA GLY A 139 21.69 3.75 14.16
C GLY A 139 21.15 5.18 14.19
N ALA A 140 20.75 5.71 13.06
CA ALA A 140 20.10 7.01 12.92
C ALA A 140 18.58 6.93 12.99
N ARG A 141 17.99 5.73 12.99
CA ARG A 141 16.55 5.46 12.85
C ARG A 141 15.96 6.11 11.58
N LEU A 142 16.77 6.21 10.54
CA LEU A 142 16.43 6.94 9.32
C LEU A 142 16.05 5.96 8.21
N LEU A 143 14.86 6.14 7.67
CA LEU A 143 14.39 5.44 6.49
C LEU A 143 14.17 6.43 5.36
N SER A 144 14.65 6.13 4.16
CA SER A 144 14.45 7.01 3.01
C SER A 144 14.19 6.24 1.72
N TRP A 145 13.53 6.89 0.77
CA TRP A 145 13.34 6.37 -0.58
C TRP A 145 13.11 7.49 -1.59
N THR A 146 13.33 7.17 -2.85
CA THR A 146 12.97 8.05 -3.97
C THR A 146 11.49 7.96 -4.25
N GLU A 147 10.79 9.09 -4.26
CA GLU A 147 9.42 9.19 -4.77
C GLU A 147 9.45 9.20 -6.30
N TYR A 148 8.90 8.16 -6.92
CA TYR A 148 8.86 8.03 -8.36
C TYR A 148 7.64 8.71 -8.99
N VAL A 149 7.77 9.14 -10.24
CA VAL A 149 6.68 9.78 -11.00
C VAL A 149 5.54 8.78 -11.24
N GLY A 150 4.43 8.98 -10.56
CA GLY A 150 3.21 8.16 -10.63
C GLY A 150 2.16 8.71 -11.59
N ASP A 151 0.93 8.79 -11.09
CA ASP A 151 -0.29 9.26 -11.76
C ASP A 151 -0.61 10.75 -11.49
N GLY A 152 0.23 11.42 -10.73
CA GLY A 152 0.03 12.84 -10.38
C GLY A 152 -0.86 13.07 -9.15
N VAL A 153 -1.31 12.02 -8.48
CA VAL A 153 -2.06 12.11 -7.22
C VAL A 153 -1.09 12.32 -6.06
N PHE A 154 -0.77 13.54 -5.72
CA PHE A 154 0.19 13.89 -4.65
C PHE A 154 -0.40 13.84 -3.23
N LYS A 155 -1.48 13.08 -3.01
CA LYS A 155 -2.23 13.08 -1.74
C LYS A 155 -1.33 12.70 -0.54
N SER A 156 -0.59 11.59 -0.62
CA SER A 156 0.32 11.19 0.47
C SER A 156 1.43 12.20 0.70
N ALA A 157 2.06 12.74 -0.36
CA ALA A 157 3.09 13.76 -0.25
C ALA A 157 2.54 15.05 0.37
N GLY A 158 1.32 15.46 -0.03
CA GLY A 158 0.61 16.62 0.56
C GLY A 158 0.31 16.41 2.04
N ASN A 159 -0.21 15.25 2.40
CA ASN A 159 -0.47 14.88 3.79
C ASN A 159 0.81 14.92 4.64
N ILE A 160 1.87 14.27 4.19
CA ILE A 160 3.18 14.25 4.88
C ILE A 160 3.73 15.66 5.06
N ARG A 161 3.69 16.51 4.02
CA ARG A 161 4.13 17.90 4.16
C ARG A 161 3.38 18.67 5.22
N ALA A 162 2.09 18.40 5.37
CA ALA A 162 1.22 19.11 6.31
C ALA A 162 1.28 18.57 7.73
N THR A 163 1.33 17.24 7.92
CA THR A 163 1.17 16.60 9.23
C THR A 163 2.44 15.93 9.76
N LYS A 164 3.40 15.67 8.89
CA LYS A 164 4.63 14.90 9.17
C LYS A 164 4.39 13.45 9.61
N THR A 165 3.15 13.04 9.87
CA THR A 165 2.81 11.74 10.43
C THR A 165 2.77 10.66 9.35
N MET A 166 3.40 9.52 9.60
CA MET A 166 3.36 8.38 8.69
C MET A 166 3.33 7.03 9.40
N ALA A 167 2.80 6.04 8.68
CA ALA A 167 3.01 4.62 8.94
C ALA A 167 3.41 3.93 7.63
N LEU A 168 4.45 3.13 7.62
CA LEU A 168 4.87 2.37 6.44
C LEU A 168 4.79 0.88 6.74
N LEU A 169 3.95 0.16 6.00
CA LEU A 169 3.94 -1.30 5.99
C LEU A 169 4.89 -1.78 4.90
N ALA A 170 6.01 -2.35 5.29
CA ALA A 170 6.92 -3.07 4.41
C ALA A 170 6.52 -4.55 4.38
N THR A 171 6.54 -5.19 3.20
CA THR A 171 6.16 -6.59 3.03
C THR A 171 7.27 -7.37 2.33
N ASP A 172 7.51 -8.58 2.81
CA ASP A 172 8.26 -9.60 2.11
C ASP A 172 7.27 -10.54 1.41
N LEU A 173 7.21 -10.49 0.09
CA LEU A 173 6.28 -11.30 -0.68
C LEU A 173 6.66 -12.80 -0.67
N GLU A 174 7.92 -13.13 -0.45
CA GLU A 174 8.41 -14.52 -0.44
C GLU A 174 8.01 -15.25 0.84
N SER A 175 8.25 -14.65 2.01
CA SER A 175 7.87 -15.25 3.29
C SER A 175 6.41 -14.99 3.67
N GLY A 176 5.82 -13.92 3.15
CA GLY A 176 4.52 -13.42 3.55
C GLY A 176 4.53 -12.61 4.84
N ASP A 177 5.69 -12.34 5.42
CA ASP A 177 5.83 -11.50 6.61
C ASP A 177 5.76 -10.00 6.25
N GLY A 178 5.48 -9.19 7.26
CA GLY A 178 5.49 -7.75 7.13
C GLY A 178 5.99 -7.05 8.39
N ALA A 179 6.31 -5.78 8.26
CA ALA A 179 6.60 -4.88 9.37
C ALA A 179 5.90 -3.55 9.16
N VAL A 180 5.26 -3.03 10.18
CA VAL A 180 4.76 -1.65 10.21
C VAL A 180 5.75 -0.79 10.95
N LEU A 181 6.24 0.26 10.29
CA LEU A 181 7.10 1.29 10.87
C LEU A 181 6.26 2.54 11.08
N PHE A 182 6.34 3.12 12.27
CA PHE A 182 5.64 4.36 12.62
C PHE A 182 6.65 5.44 12.90
N GLY A 183 6.33 6.67 12.50
CA GLY A 183 7.23 7.80 12.75
C GLY A 183 6.80 9.06 12.03
N HIS A 184 7.77 9.91 11.78
CA HIS A 184 7.61 11.20 11.16
C HIS A 184 8.34 11.23 9.82
N ALA A 185 7.74 11.85 8.82
CA ALA A 185 8.30 11.91 7.48
C ALA A 185 8.35 13.33 6.94
N GLU A 186 9.31 13.55 6.07
CA GLU A 186 9.45 14.76 5.28
C GLU A 186 9.48 14.41 3.80
N TYR A 187 8.77 15.20 3.00
CA TYR A 187 8.79 15.09 1.55
C TYR A 187 9.48 16.30 0.95
N GLU A 188 10.55 16.03 0.21
CA GLU A 188 11.26 17.01 -0.59
C GLU A 188 11.00 16.75 -2.07
N THR A 189 10.54 17.77 -2.79
CA THR A 189 10.34 17.66 -4.23
C THR A 189 11.60 18.01 -4.98
N THR A 190 11.97 17.17 -5.95
CA THR A 190 13.01 17.51 -6.93
C THR A 190 12.42 18.28 -8.12
N TYR A 191 11.09 18.44 -8.15
CA TYR A 191 10.40 19.18 -9.18
C TYR A 191 10.44 20.68 -8.88
N THR A 192 11.27 21.41 -9.63
CA THR A 192 11.25 22.88 -9.65
C THR A 192 10.38 23.32 -10.83
N LYS A 193 9.29 24.04 -10.53
CA LYS A 193 8.37 24.56 -11.54
C LYS A 193 9.17 25.47 -12.51
N GLY A 194 9.15 25.11 -13.80
CA GLY A 194 9.81 25.89 -14.83
C GLY A 194 11.26 25.49 -15.20
N GLN A 195 11.87 24.52 -14.52
CA GLN A 195 13.12 23.96 -15.00
C GLN A 195 12.88 22.98 -16.16
N PRO A 196 13.51 23.16 -17.32
CA PRO A 196 13.44 22.17 -18.38
C PRO A 196 14.07 20.86 -17.89
N ARG A 197 13.39 19.74 -18.10
CA ARG A 197 13.96 18.41 -17.89
C ARG A 197 15.12 18.28 -18.87
N THR A 198 16.35 18.24 -18.38
CA THR A 198 17.49 17.95 -19.25
C THR A 198 17.44 16.49 -19.69
N ASP A 199 17.62 16.23 -20.98
CA ASP A 199 17.53 14.88 -21.57
C ASP A 199 18.47 13.85 -20.93
N ALA A 200 19.58 14.28 -20.33
CA ALA A 200 20.50 13.43 -19.60
C ALA A 200 19.90 12.84 -18.29
N LEU A 201 19.12 13.63 -17.56
CA LEU A 201 18.34 13.14 -16.40
C LEU A 201 17.21 12.20 -16.84
N VAL A 202 16.61 12.46 -18.01
CA VAL A 202 15.54 11.63 -18.57
C VAL A 202 16.09 10.27 -19.01
N GLN A 203 17.30 10.16 -19.52
CA GLN A 203 17.89 8.90 -19.97
C GLN A 203 18.25 7.95 -18.83
N HIS A 204 18.74 8.45 -17.70
CA HIS A 204 19.04 7.65 -16.51
C HIS A 204 17.77 7.27 -15.71
N GLN A 205 16.66 8.00 -15.91
CA GLN A 205 15.40 7.87 -15.19
C GLN A 205 14.28 7.19 -15.98
N LYS A 206 14.56 6.57 -17.14
CA LYS A 206 13.51 6.00 -18.01
C LYS A 206 12.63 4.97 -17.31
N GLU A 207 13.19 4.17 -16.42
CA GLU A 207 12.46 3.09 -15.73
C GLU A 207 11.83 3.57 -14.42
N PHE A 208 12.54 4.42 -13.66
CA PHE A 208 12.15 4.93 -12.35
C PHE A 208 12.37 6.44 -12.24
N PRO A 209 11.63 7.27 -12.98
CA PRO A 209 11.81 8.71 -12.94
C PRO A 209 11.43 9.27 -11.57
N SER A 210 12.35 10.06 -10.97
CA SER A 210 12.16 10.70 -9.68
C SER A 210 11.32 11.97 -9.77
N GLN A 211 10.50 12.21 -8.76
CA GLN A 211 9.80 13.49 -8.53
C GLN A 211 10.13 14.09 -7.16
N GLY A 212 10.84 13.35 -6.32
CA GLY A 212 11.20 13.80 -4.97
C GLY A 212 11.84 12.69 -4.16
N ALA A 213 12.01 12.98 -2.88
CA ALA A 213 12.48 12.04 -1.89
C ALA A 213 11.60 12.09 -0.64
N MET A 214 11.49 10.96 0.01
CA MET A 214 10.87 10.84 1.32
C MET A 214 11.95 10.43 2.32
N THR A 215 12.00 11.13 3.44
CA THR A 215 12.90 10.84 4.56
C THR A 215 12.08 10.70 5.83
N CYS A 216 12.29 9.64 6.59
CA CYS A 216 11.47 9.30 7.74
C CYS A 216 12.33 9.00 8.96
N THR A 217 12.01 9.59 10.10
CA THR A 217 12.53 9.18 11.40
C THR A 217 11.58 8.15 11.99
N ILE A 218 12.08 6.96 12.32
CA ILE A 218 11.27 5.84 12.79
C ILE A 218 11.28 5.83 14.33
N ASP A 219 10.09 5.88 14.92
CA ASP A 219 9.91 5.86 16.37
C ASP A 219 9.77 4.43 16.91
N ARG A 220 9.00 3.59 16.20
CA ARG A 220 8.76 2.19 16.57
C ARG A 220 8.42 1.34 15.36
N ALA A 221 8.61 0.04 15.51
CA ALA A 221 8.22 -0.95 14.51
C ALA A 221 7.47 -2.14 15.16
N GLU A 222 6.58 -2.75 14.39
CA GLU A 222 5.85 -3.95 14.75
C GLU A 222 6.02 -4.99 13.63
N ARG A 223 6.38 -6.20 14.00
CA ARG A 223 6.40 -7.36 13.11
C ARG A 223 4.98 -7.90 12.94
N LEU A 224 4.63 -8.25 11.71
CA LEU A 224 3.37 -8.90 11.34
C LEU A 224 3.68 -10.25 10.69
N PRO A 225 3.84 -11.32 11.48
CA PRO A 225 4.19 -12.62 10.94
C PRO A 225 3.04 -13.20 10.11
N GLY A 226 3.37 -13.72 8.93
CA GLY A 226 2.39 -14.33 8.05
C GLY A 226 1.25 -13.41 7.64
N LEU A 227 1.52 -12.13 7.48
CA LEU A 227 0.56 -11.11 7.04
C LEU A 227 -0.08 -11.46 5.68
N LEU A 228 0.72 -11.99 4.77
CA LEU A 228 0.31 -12.38 3.43
C LEU A 228 0.54 -13.87 3.23
N HIS A 229 -0.11 -14.47 2.24
CA HIS A 229 0.35 -15.74 1.70
C HIS A 229 1.70 -15.54 1.00
N PRO A 230 2.66 -16.46 1.15
CA PRO A 230 3.85 -16.51 0.33
C PRO A 230 3.49 -16.42 -1.15
N ARG A 231 4.23 -15.62 -1.90
CA ARG A 231 3.92 -15.30 -3.29
C ARG A 231 5.12 -15.55 -4.18
N GLU A 232 4.84 -16.08 -5.35
CA GLU A 232 5.81 -16.22 -6.42
C GLU A 232 5.73 -15.00 -7.34
N ARG A 233 6.88 -14.43 -7.68
CA ARG A 233 6.97 -13.33 -8.63
C ARG A 233 6.69 -13.83 -10.04
N ILE A 234 5.90 -13.07 -10.79
CA ILE A 234 5.69 -13.27 -12.22
C ILE A 234 6.38 -12.16 -13.01
N ALA A 235 6.98 -12.51 -14.15
CA ALA A 235 7.76 -11.59 -14.96
C ALA A 235 6.94 -10.39 -15.46
N ARG A 236 5.65 -10.59 -15.73
CA ARG A 236 4.75 -9.55 -16.23
C ARG A 236 3.31 -9.83 -15.85
N ALA A 237 2.60 -8.82 -15.37
CA ALA A 237 1.16 -8.91 -15.15
C ALA A 237 0.41 -9.14 -16.49
N PRO A 238 -0.61 -10.01 -16.52
CA PRO A 238 -1.41 -10.24 -17.70
C PRO A 238 -2.02 -8.95 -18.24
N ARG A 239 -2.10 -8.81 -19.56
CA ARG A 239 -2.88 -7.74 -20.19
C ARG A 239 -4.33 -8.18 -20.27
N ILE A 240 -5.22 -7.40 -19.69
CA ILE A 240 -6.65 -7.58 -19.92
C ILE A 240 -6.96 -6.95 -21.26
N THR A 241 -7.24 -7.77 -22.26
CA THR A 241 -7.41 -7.34 -23.65
C THR A 241 -8.85 -7.01 -24.04
N SER A 242 -9.85 -7.40 -23.24
CA SER A 242 -11.25 -7.10 -23.51
C SER A 242 -12.07 -6.77 -22.25
N ARG A 243 -13.17 -6.02 -22.41
CA ARG A 243 -14.14 -5.75 -21.35
C ARG A 243 -14.82 -7.03 -20.85
N SER A 244 -15.02 -8.02 -21.71
CA SER A 244 -15.61 -9.32 -21.38
C SER A 244 -14.79 -10.10 -20.34
N ALA A 245 -13.47 -10.05 -20.41
CA ALA A 245 -12.62 -10.72 -19.42
C ALA A 245 -12.74 -10.13 -18.00
N VAL A 246 -13.17 -8.88 -17.88
CA VAL A 246 -13.44 -8.25 -16.57
C VAL A 246 -14.78 -8.71 -16.01
N THR A 247 -15.76 -8.93 -16.87
CA THR A 247 -17.13 -9.33 -16.49
C THR A 247 -17.19 -10.81 -16.10
N GLU A 248 -16.36 -11.67 -16.70
CA GLU A 248 -16.29 -13.09 -16.34
C GLU A 248 -15.60 -13.36 -15.00
N GLN A 249 -14.77 -12.44 -14.52
CA GLN A 249 -14.10 -12.54 -13.22
C GLN A 249 -14.87 -11.88 -12.08
N MET A 250 -15.95 -11.16 -12.36
CA MET A 250 -16.90 -10.69 -11.37
C MET A 250 -18.07 -11.69 -11.32
N PRO A 251 -18.27 -12.44 -10.24
CA PRO A 251 -19.47 -13.25 -10.07
C PRO A 251 -20.68 -12.32 -10.11
N ARG A 252 -21.69 -12.70 -10.89
CA ARG A 252 -23.01 -12.10 -10.89
C ARG A 252 -23.69 -12.26 -9.55
#